data_eedee1d1bcba954c844faf1dfe11037a
#
_entry.id   eedee1d1bcba954c844faf1dfe11037a
#
_cell.length_a   1.000
_cell.length_b   1.000
_cell.length_c   1.000
_cell.angle_alpha   90.00
_cell.angle_beta   90.00
_cell.angle_gamma   90.00
#
_symmetry.space_group_name_H-M   'P 1'
#
loop_
_entity.id
_entity.type
_entity.pdbx_description
1 polymer ?
#
loop_
_entity_poly.entity_id
_entity_poly.type
_entity_poly.pdbx_seq_one_letter_code
_entity_poly.pdbx_strand_id
1 'polypeptide(L)'
;MQSRAEQSRAEQSRAEQPLCVRMLVPEDGSNEAIYSMTQDIGRDENKFNNEPHGMTRDEFAEWCAKQYAWSKGEMLPAGYVKQWTFWLFANNIPVGYGRLREKVTAQSRLFGGNIGYGISRTFRGKGYGTYLFGALLKAACELGIAEVFSTVEKTNPPSKTVHEKCGGVLVDENAERWFFSFDDELRRLKASINS
;
A
#
# COMPACT_ATOMS: atom_id res chain seq x y z
N MET A 1 -19.90 1.32 -37.59
CA MET A 1 -20.16 2.57 -36.84
C MET A 1 -20.81 2.18 -35.52
N GLN A 2 -20.05 2.06 -34.46
CA GLN A 2 -20.62 1.86 -33.11
C GLN A 2 -21.32 3.15 -32.69
N SER A 3 -22.55 3.05 -32.19
CA SER A 3 -23.40 4.20 -31.93
C SER A 3 -22.85 5.04 -30.77
N ARG A 4 -23.02 6.36 -30.85
CA ARG A 4 -22.68 7.33 -29.80
C ARG A 4 -23.31 6.95 -28.44
N ALA A 5 -24.40 6.16 -28.46
CA ALA A 5 -25.06 5.61 -27.27
C ALA A 5 -24.27 4.45 -26.61
N GLU A 6 -23.54 3.65 -27.39
CA GLU A 6 -22.67 2.57 -26.84
C GLU A 6 -21.39 3.15 -26.25
N GLN A 7 -20.83 4.21 -26.85
CA GLN A 7 -19.71 4.94 -26.26
C GLN A 7 -20.12 5.65 -24.96
N SER A 8 -21.28 6.28 -24.92
CA SER A 8 -21.83 6.93 -23.72
C SER A 8 -22.17 5.91 -22.61
N ARG A 9 -22.62 4.69 -22.96
CA ARG A 9 -22.84 3.61 -22.01
C ARG A 9 -21.51 3.04 -21.47
N ALA A 10 -20.47 2.95 -22.30
CA ALA A 10 -19.14 2.53 -21.88
C ALA A 10 -18.45 3.60 -21.00
N GLU A 11 -18.73 4.88 -21.21
CA GLU A 11 -18.27 5.97 -20.35
C GLU A 11 -19.07 6.08 -19.05
N GLN A 12 -20.37 5.83 -19.06
CA GLN A 12 -21.21 5.77 -17.85
C GLN A 12 -20.96 4.50 -17.01
N SER A 13 -20.45 3.41 -17.58
CA SER A 13 -20.06 2.20 -16.82
C SER A 13 -18.70 2.34 -16.11
N ARG A 14 -18.02 3.45 -16.25
CA ARG A 14 -17.00 3.95 -15.31
C ARG A 14 -17.61 4.65 -14.10
N ALA A 15 -18.80 4.24 -13.67
CA ALA A 15 -19.30 4.59 -12.36
C ALA A 15 -18.19 4.30 -11.35
N GLU A 16 -17.74 5.34 -10.64
CA GLU A 16 -16.64 5.29 -9.67
C GLU A 16 -16.86 4.07 -8.76
N GLN A 17 -16.03 3.05 -8.95
CA GLN A 17 -16.11 1.87 -8.12
C GLN A 17 -15.80 2.32 -6.69
N PRO A 18 -16.68 2.14 -5.70
CA PRO A 18 -16.43 2.61 -4.35
C PRO A 18 -15.13 1.96 -3.83
N LEU A 19 -14.10 2.79 -3.68
CA LEU A 19 -12.82 2.37 -3.15
C LEU A 19 -12.81 2.61 -1.64
N CYS A 20 -12.37 1.62 -0.89
CA CYS A 20 -12.24 1.71 0.55
C CYS A 20 -10.86 1.19 0.97
N VAL A 21 -10.16 1.97 1.79
CA VAL A 21 -8.95 1.51 2.47
C VAL A 21 -9.26 1.43 3.96
N ARG A 22 -9.01 0.27 4.56
CA ARG A 22 -9.15 0.08 5.99
C ARG A 22 -7.97 -0.68 6.60
N MET A 23 -7.72 -0.41 7.87
CA MET A 23 -6.69 -1.12 8.63
C MET A 23 -7.09 -2.60 8.83
N LEU A 24 -6.09 -3.45 8.85
CA LEU A 24 -6.20 -4.87 9.21
C LEU A 24 -6.74 -5.02 10.62
N VAL A 25 -7.67 -5.97 10.79
CA VAL A 25 -8.17 -6.47 12.09
C VAL A 25 -7.95 -7.98 12.17
N PRO A 26 -7.91 -8.59 13.37
CA PRO A 26 -7.64 -10.04 13.52
C PRO A 26 -8.61 -10.93 12.75
N GLU A 27 -9.89 -10.55 12.66
CA GLU A 27 -10.96 -11.28 11.98
C GLU A 27 -10.70 -11.44 10.47
N ASP A 28 -9.85 -10.61 9.89
CA ASP A 28 -9.44 -10.72 8.49
C ASP A 28 -8.69 -12.03 8.19
N GLY A 29 -8.11 -12.65 9.22
CA GLY A 29 -7.45 -13.95 9.12
C GLY A 29 -8.37 -15.08 8.63
N SER A 30 -9.68 -14.98 8.84
CA SER A 30 -10.68 -15.92 8.33
C SER A 30 -11.31 -15.50 7.00
N ASN A 31 -10.93 -14.35 6.43
CA ASN A 31 -11.52 -13.83 5.20
C ASN A 31 -10.87 -14.46 3.96
N GLU A 32 -11.63 -15.33 3.29
CA GLU A 32 -11.19 -16.06 2.10
C GLU A 32 -10.77 -15.16 0.94
N ALA A 33 -11.50 -14.06 0.71
CA ALA A 33 -11.20 -13.16 -0.39
C ALA A 33 -9.89 -12.38 -0.13
N ILE A 34 -9.64 -11.96 1.10
CA ILE A 34 -8.37 -11.30 1.47
C ILE A 34 -7.22 -12.30 1.34
N TYR A 35 -7.38 -13.51 1.87
CA TYR A 35 -6.37 -14.55 1.71
C TYR A 35 -6.04 -14.80 0.23
N SER A 36 -7.05 -15.05 -0.60
CA SER A 36 -6.86 -15.29 -2.05
C SER A 36 -6.18 -14.12 -2.76
N MET A 37 -6.52 -12.89 -2.41
CA MET A 37 -5.87 -11.68 -2.94
C MET A 37 -4.38 -11.66 -2.57
N THR A 38 -4.00 -12.04 -1.35
CA THR A 38 -2.60 -12.09 -0.94
C THR A 38 -1.81 -13.19 -1.67
N GLN A 39 -2.47 -14.29 -2.06
CA GLN A 39 -1.84 -15.35 -2.85
C GLN A 39 -1.59 -14.94 -4.31
N ASP A 40 -2.38 -14.03 -4.87
CA ASP A 40 -2.20 -13.51 -6.23
C ASP A 40 -1.07 -12.45 -6.33
N ILE A 41 -0.63 -11.88 -5.22
CA ILE A 41 0.57 -11.03 -5.16
C ILE A 41 1.79 -11.93 -4.91
N GLY A 42 2.81 -11.88 -5.77
CA GLY A 42 4.04 -12.67 -5.59
C GLY A 42 4.78 -12.32 -4.29
N ARG A 43 5.50 -13.29 -3.70
CA ARG A 43 6.14 -13.15 -2.37
C ARG A 43 7.06 -11.93 -2.26
N ASP A 44 7.94 -11.72 -3.23
CA ASP A 44 8.92 -10.64 -3.27
C ASP A 44 8.81 -9.84 -4.58
N GLU A 45 7.64 -9.81 -5.16
CA GLU A 45 7.42 -9.16 -6.44
C GLU A 45 7.66 -7.65 -6.33
N ASN A 46 8.57 -7.15 -7.16
CA ASN A 46 9.04 -5.75 -7.12
C ASN A 46 9.57 -5.32 -5.74
N LYS A 47 10.14 -6.26 -4.99
CA LYS A 47 10.65 -6.08 -3.61
C LYS A 47 9.59 -5.64 -2.59
N PHE A 48 8.33 -5.80 -2.91
CA PHE A 48 7.28 -5.76 -1.91
C PHE A 48 7.24 -7.14 -1.22
N ASN A 49 7.78 -7.23 -0.01
CA ASN A 49 7.75 -8.47 0.76
C ASN A 49 6.31 -8.85 1.14
N ASN A 50 5.69 -9.69 0.33
CA ASN A 50 4.36 -10.25 0.60
C ASN A 50 4.50 -11.53 1.42
N GLU A 51 4.68 -11.39 2.73
CA GLU A 51 4.81 -12.53 3.65
C GLU A 51 3.67 -13.55 3.54
N PRO A 52 2.38 -13.15 3.41
CA PRO A 52 1.26 -14.07 3.29
C PRO A 52 1.31 -15.04 2.10
N HIS A 53 2.06 -14.71 1.04
CA HIS A 53 2.12 -15.58 -0.14
C HIS A 53 2.73 -16.94 0.21
N GLY A 54 1.97 -18.00 -0.05
CA GLY A 54 2.35 -19.38 0.24
C GLY A 54 2.04 -19.87 1.66
N MET A 55 1.44 -19.03 2.51
CA MET A 55 0.92 -19.46 3.81
C MET A 55 -0.31 -20.33 3.66
N THR A 56 -0.48 -21.28 4.57
CA THR A 56 -1.76 -21.95 4.82
C THR A 56 -2.78 -20.97 5.42
N ARG A 57 -4.05 -21.40 5.53
CA ARG A 57 -5.10 -20.57 6.16
C ARG A 57 -4.79 -20.25 7.64
N ASP A 58 -4.32 -21.25 8.37
CA ASP A 58 -4.01 -21.09 9.79
C ASP A 58 -2.83 -20.14 9.99
N GLU A 59 -1.76 -20.30 9.21
CA GLU A 59 -0.61 -19.39 9.22
C GLU A 59 -0.99 -17.95 8.83
N PHE A 60 -1.94 -17.80 7.89
CA PHE A 60 -2.44 -16.48 7.51
C PHE A 60 -3.25 -15.83 8.65
N ALA A 61 -4.08 -16.60 9.35
CA ALA A 61 -4.81 -16.11 10.51
C ALA A 61 -3.86 -15.67 11.64
N GLU A 62 -2.84 -16.47 11.93
CA GLU A 62 -1.78 -16.10 12.90
C GLU A 62 -1.01 -14.85 12.46
N TRP A 63 -0.70 -14.74 11.17
CA TRP A 63 -0.04 -13.56 10.62
C TRP A 63 -0.91 -12.30 10.78
N CYS A 64 -2.22 -12.37 10.52
CA CYS A 64 -3.14 -11.24 10.74
C CYS A 64 -3.16 -10.82 12.21
N ALA A 65 -3.28 -11.76 13.14
CA ALA A 65 -3.25 -11.49 14.58
C ALA A 65 -1.93 -10.81 14.99
N LYS A 66 -0.81 -11.32 14.51
CA LYS A 66 0.52 -10.75 14.73
C LYS A 66 0.65 -9.32 14.17
N GLN A 67 0.20 -9.06 12.94
CA GLN A 67 0.25 -7.71 12.35
C GLN A 67 -0.61 -6.72 13.15
N TYR A 68 -1.75 -7.16 13.64
CA TYR A 68 -2.59 -6.34 14.51
C TYR A 68 -1.89 -6.01 15.83
N ALA A 69 -1.29 -6.99 16.51
CA ALA A 69 -0.50 -6.77 17.72
C ALA A 69 0.65 -5.78 17.48
N TRP A 70 1.36 -5.91 16.36
CA TRP A 70 2.44 -4.99 15.97
C TRP A 70 1.95 -3.56 15.75
N SER A 71 0.72 -3.36 15.27
CA SER A 71 0.12 -2.03 15.12
C SER A 71 -0.12 -1.35 16.48
N LYS A 72 -0.29 -2.13 17.54
CA LYS A 72 -0.43 -1.66 18.94
C LYS A 72 0.92 -1.48 19.64
N GLY A 73 2.01 -1.97 19.05
CA GLY A 73 3.33 -1.99 19.67
C GLY A 73 3.54 -3.21 20.58
N GLU A 74 2.67 -4.21 20.47
CA GLU A 74 2.73 -5.45 21.21
C GLU A 74 3.53 -6.51 20.45
N MET A 75 4.21 -7.41 21.17
CA MET A 75 4.98 -8.54 20.62
C MET A 75 6.01 -8.15 19.56
N LEU A 76 6.50 -6.91 19.57
CA LEU A 76 7.51 -6.46 18.62
C LEU A 76 8.87 -7.12 18.92
N PRO A 77 9.50 -7.77 17.93
CA PRO A 77 10.88 -8.21 18.09
C PRO A 77 11.84 -7.05 18.36
N ALA A 78 12.98 -7.33 18.99
CA ALA A 78 14.00 -6.31 19.23
C ALA A 78 14.42 -5.64 17.91
N GLY A 79 14.44 -4.31 17.88
CA GLY A 79 14.78 -3.51 16.70
C GLY A 79 13.64 -3.28 15.71
N TYR A 80 12.47 -3.87 15.93
CA TYR A 80 11.28 -3.62 15.12
C TYR A 80 10.55 -2.36 15.62
N VAL A 81 9.77 -1.76 14.73
CA VAL A 81 8.92 -0.59 15.01
C VAL A 81 7.47 -0.95 14.73
N LYS A 82 6.53 -0.19 15.27
CA LYS A 82 5.12 -0.39 14.95
C LYS A 82 4.91 -0.40 13.44
N GLN A 83 4.01 -1.25 13.00
CA GLN A 83 3.66 -1.40 11.60
C GLN A 83 2.15 -1.58 11.49
N TRP A 84 1.55 -0.85 10.57
CA TRP A 84 0.13 -0.97 10.24
C TRP A 84 -0.01 -1.56 8.85
N THR A 85 -0.94 -2.49 8.70
CA THR A 85 -1.33 -3.09 7.43
C THR A 85 -2.72 -2.58 7.04
N PHE A 86 -2.89 -2.23 5.78
CA PHE A 86 -4.13 -1.68 5.23
C PHE A 86 -4.54 -2.46 3.99
N TRP A 87 -5.81 -2.85 3.93
CA TRP A 87 -6.42 -3.48 2.78
C TRP A 87 -7.09 -2.45 1.89
N LEU A 88 -6.94 -2.60 0.58
CA LEU A 88 -7.71 -1.86 -0.42
C LEU A 88 -8.81 -2.74 -0.99
N PHE A 89 -10.03 -2.22 -0.96
CA PHE A 89 -11.20 -2.84 -1.57
C PHE A 89 -11.72 -1.97 -2.72
N ALA A 90 -12.15 -2.64 -3.80
CA ALA A 90 -12.91 -2.04 -4.89
C ALA A 90 -14.22 -2.83 -5.01
N ASN A 91 -15.39 -2.17 -4.84
CA ASN A 91 -16.71 -2.83 -4.78
C ASN A 91 -16.74 -3.99 -3.77
N ASN A 92 -16.19 -3.82 -2.59
CA ASN A 92 -16.03 -4.83 -1.53
C ASN A 92 -15.15 -6.04 -1.90
N ILE A 93 -14.46 -6.00 -3.04
CA ILE A 93 -13.48 -7.02 -3.43
C ILE A 93 -12.09 -6.53 -3.01
N PRO A 94 -11.31 -7.30 -2.24
CA PRO A 94 -9.95 -6.92 -1.90
C PRO A 94 -9.05 -7.00 -3.14
N VAL A 95 -8.36 -5.91 -3.46
CA VAL A 95 -7.57 -5.77 -4.70
C VAL A 95 -6.09 -5.52 -4.45
N GLY A 96 -5.72 -5.26 -3.22
CA GLY A 96 -4.33 -5.01 -2.84
C GLY A 96 -4.20 -4.64 -1.37
N TYR A 97 -2.98 -4.48 -0.92
CA TYR A 97 -2.71 -4.04 0.44
C TYR A 97 -1.39 -3.27 0.54
N GLY A 98 -1.27 -2.52 1.63
CA GLY A 98 -0.06 -1.77 1.92
C GLY A 98 0.30 -1.81 3.40
N ARG A 99 1.54 -1.46 3.67
CA ARG A 99 2.11 -1.38 5.01
C ARG A 99 2.75 -0.03 5.24
N LEU A 100 2.60 0.44 6.46
CA LEU A 100 3.18 1.68 6.92
C LEU A 100 3.91 1.39 8.24
N ARG A 101 5.18 1.78 8.36
CA ARG A 101 5.98 1.66 9.58
C ARG A 101 6.09 3.01 10.26
N GLU A 102 6.12 3.00 11.58
CA GLU A 102 6.16 4.19 12.44
C GLU A 102 7.29 5.14 12.09
N LYS A 103 8.44 4.63 11.69
CA LYS A 103 9.62 5.43 11.37
C LYS A 103 10.53 4.76 10.34
N VAL A 104 11.34 5.58 9.68
CA VAL A 104 12.42 5.12 8.82
C VAL A 104 13.61 4.71 9.69
N THR A 105 14.10 3.48 9.51
CA THR A 105 15.33 3.00 10.14
C THR A 105 16.51 3.10 9.17
N ALA A 106 17.74 3.03 9.64
CA ALA A 106 18.92 3.00 8.78
C ALA A 106 18.84 1.89 7.71
N GLN A 107 18.36 0.70 8.09
CA GLN A 107 18.17 -0.42 7.17
C GLN A 107 17.03 -0.15 6.17
N SER A 108 15.86 0.34 6.63
CA SER A 108 14.73 0.60 5.72
C SER A 108 15.00 1.75 4.76
N ARG A 109 15.87 2.70 5.12
CA ARG A 109 16.31 3.77 4.22
C ARG A 109 17.05 3.24 3.00
N LEU A 110 17.76 2.13 3.15
CA LEU A 110 18.45 1.47 2.04
C LEU A 110 17.52 0.56 1.22
N PHE A 111 16.51 -0.04 1.88
CA PHE A 111 15.69 -1.09 1.29
C PHE A 111 14.19 -0.88 1.59
N GLY A 112 13.47 -0.19 0.71
CA GLY A 112 12.01 -0.10 0.72
C GLY A 112 11.41 1.09 1.47
N GLY A 113 12.11 1.73 2.41
CA GLY A 113 11.55 2.83 3.20
C GLY A 113 10.59 2.36 4.31
N ASN A 114 9.67 3.24 4.73
CA ASN A 114 8.68 2.93 5.75
C ASN A 114 7.24 2.80 5.20
N ILE A 115 7.05 2.91 3.89
CA ILE A 115 5.79 2.70 3.18
C ILE A 115 6.00 1.71 2.03
N GLY A 116 5.07 0.77 1.86
CA GLY A 116 5.11 -0.18 0.75
C GLY A 116 3.71 -0.71 0.43
N TYR A 117 3.50 -1.16 -0.80
CA TYR A 117 2.21 -1.66 -1.26
C TYR A 117 2.36 -2.72 -2.37
N GLY A 118 1.34 -3.55 -2.49
CA GLY A 118 1.15 -4.50 -3.58
C GLY A 118 -0.29 -4.52 -4.08
N ILE A 119 -0.47 -4.64 -5.39
CA ILE A 119 -1.78 -4.82 -6.03
C ILE A 119 -1.81 -6.21 -6.66
N SER A 120 -2.87 -6.95 -6.39
CA SER A 120 -3.16 -8.23 -7.01
C SER A 120 -3.07 -8.12 -8.54
N ARG A 121 -2.45 -9.11 -9.19
CA ARG A 121 -2.11 -9.06 -10.62
C ARG A 121 -3.31 -8.77 -11.50
N THR A 122 -4.45 -9.40 -11.19
CA THR A 122 -5.73 -9.24 -11.89
C THR A 122 -6.26 -7.80 -11.88
N PHE A 123 -5.82 -6.99 -10.91
CA PHE A 123 -6.34 -5.64 -10.69
C PHE A 123 -5.34 -4.52 -11.04
N ARG A 124 -4.18 -4.83 -11.60
CA ARG A 124 -3.18 -3.83 -11.99
C ARG A 124 -3.62 -2.98 -13.18
N GLY A 125 -2.96 -1.84 -13.38
CA GLY A 125 -3.24 -0.93 -14.50
C GLY A 125 -4.51 -0.10 -14.37
N LYS A 126 -5.25 -0.20 -13.25
CA LYS A 126 -6.55 0.47 -13.01
C LYS A 126 -6.48 1.68 -12.05
N GLY A 127 -5.27 2.15 -11.71
CA GLY A 127 -5.09 3.28 -10.79
C GLY A 127 -5.11 2.91 -9.29
N TYR A 128 -5.38 1.67 -8.94
CA TYR A 128 -5.48 1.23 -7.53
C TYR A 128 -4.20 1.43 -6.72
N GLY A 129 -3.03 1.31 -7.35
CA GLY A 129 -1.76 1.58 -6.69
C GLY A 129 -1.63 3.03 -6.23
N THR A 130 -2.01 3.98 -7.10
CA THR A 130 -2.01 5.41 -6.77
C THR A 130 -3.00 5.73 -5.66
N TYR A 131 -4.21 5.17 -5.74
CA TYR A 131 -5.22 5.36 -4.70
C TYR A 131 -4.76 4.82 -3.34
N LEU A 132 -4.28 3.56 -3.30
CA LEU A 132 -3.79 2.95 -2.07
C LEU A 132 -2.61 3.73 -1.47
N PHE A 133 -1.64 4.10 -2.29
CA PHE A 133 -0.46 4.84 -1.82
C PHE A 133 -0.85 6.20 -1.23
N GLY A 134 -1.74 6.95 -1.90
CA GLY A 134 -2.28 8.21 -1.38
C GLY A 134 -3.03 8.04 -0.06
N ALA A 135 -3.83 6.96 0.07
CA ALA A 135 -4.51 6.64 1.33
C ALA A 135 -3.53 6.29 2.46
N LEU A 136 -2.42 5.61 2.15
CA LEU A 136 -1.36 5.35 3.14
C LEU A 136 -0.66 6.64 3.58
N LEU A 137 -0.42 7.60 2.69
CA LEU A 137 0.12 8.92 3.06
C LEU A 137 -0.83 9.68 3.99
N LYS A 138 -2.14 9.63 3.72
CA LYS A 138 -3.14 10.21 4.62
C LYS A 138 -3.13 9.52 5.98
N ALA A 139 -3.10 8.20 6.01
CA ALA A 139 -2.98 7.43 7.26
C ALA A 139 -1.68 7.76 8.02
N ALA A 140 -0.56 8.02 7.32
CA ALA A 140 0.67 8.46 7.95
C ALA A 140 0.50 9.79 8.70
N CYS A 141 -0.24 10.75 8.12
CA CYS A 141 -0.57 12.01 8.79
C CYS A 141 -1.44 11.79 10.03
N GLU A 142 -2.50 10.98 9.91
CA GLU A 142 -3.43 10.66 11.00
C GLU A 142 -2.74 9.91 12.16
N LEU A 143 -1.77 9.06 11.85
CA LEU A 143 -0.96 8.31 12.84
C LEU A 143 0.20 9.16 13.41
N GLY A 144 0.39 10.40 12.99
CA GLY A 144 1.45 11.28 13.46
C GLY A 144 2.85 10.89 13.00
N ILE A 145 2.98 10.13 11.91
CA ILE A 145 4.27 9.73 11.34
C ILE A 145 5.00 10.99 10.85
N ALA A 146 6.23 11.17 11.31
CA ALA A 146 6.98 12.40 11.06
C ALA A 146 7.60 12.45 9.65
N GLU A 147 8.03 11.29 9.14
CA GLU A 147 8.73 11.15 7.86
C GLU A 147 8.13 9.98 7.08
N VAL A 148 7.87 10.16 5.79
CA VAL A 148 7.60 9.05 4.86
C VAL A 148 8.65 9.05 3.76
N PHE A 149 9.30 7.91 3.65
CA PHE A 149 10.38 7.65 2.71
C PHE A 149 10.16 6.29 2.03
N SER A 150 10.41 6.24 0.72
CA SER A 150 10.26 5.01 -0.05
C SER A 150 11.35 4.86 -1.08
N THR A 151 11.65 3.61 -1.44
CA THR A 151 12.56 3.30 -2.55
C THR A 151 11.84 2.47 -3.60
N VAL A 152 12.15 2.70 -4.87
CA VAL A 152 11.59 1.98 -6.01
C VAL A 152 12.73 1.42 -6.86
N GLU A 153 12.67 0.15 -7.24
CA GLU A 153 13.63 -0.43 -8.17
C GLU A 153 13.49 0.17 -9.57
N LYS A 154 14.60 0.39 -10.25
CA LYS A 154 14.62 0.89 -11.64
C LYS A 154 13.96 -0.07 -12.64
N THR A 155 13.77 -1.31 -12.25
CA THR A 155 13.00 -2.33 -12.99
C THR A 155 11.49 -2.19 -12.83
N ASN A 156 11.00 -1.29 -11.95
CA ASN A 156 9.57 -1.06 -11.68
C ASN A 156 9.10 0.37 -11.99
N PRO A 157 9.15 0.83 -13.26
CA PRO A 157 8.67 2.16 -13.67
C PRO A 157 7.22 2.45 -13.27
N PRO A 158 6.27 1.48 -13.27
CA PRO A 158 4.91 1.74 -12.81
C PRO A 158 4.85 2.25 -11.36
N SER A 159 5.67 1.70 -10.46
CA SER A 159 5.74 2.17 -9.08
C SER A 159 6.35 3.57 -8.98
N LYS A 160 7.37 3.88 -9.80
CA LYS A 160 7.92 5.24 -9.89
C LYS A 160 6.81 6.26 -10.21
N THR A 161 6.00 5.95 -11.24
CA THR A 161 4.87 6.80 -11.62
C THR A 161 3.84 6.99 -10.49
N VAL A 162 3.59 5.94 -9.69
CA VAL A 162 2.72 6.05 -8.51
C VAL A 162 3.31 7.02 -7.49
N HIS A 163 4.60 6.90 -7.18
CA HIS A 163 5.28 7.77 -6.22
C HIS A 163 5.22 9.24 -6.65
N GLU A 164 5.52 9.52 -7.93
CA GLU A 164 5.47 10.87 -8.50
C GLU A 164 4.04 11.45 -8.45
N LYS A 165 3.02 10.66 -8.83
CA LYS A 165 1.60 11.09 -8.77
C LYS A 165 1.11 11.35 -7.35
N CYS A 166 1.70 10.73 -6.36
CA CYS A 166 1.37 10.91 -4.95
C CYS A 166 2.25 11.98 -4.27
N GLY A 167 2.92 12.86 -5.02
CA GLY A 167 3.68 13.98 -4.49
C GLY A 167 5.07 13.59 -3.95
N GLY A 168 5.58 12.43 -4.35
CA GLY A 168 6.94 12.02 -4.02
C GLY A 168 7.99 12.87 -4.72
N VAL A 169 8.93 13.40 -3.96
CA VAL A 169 10.11 14.11 -4.47
C VAL A 169 11.26 13.13 -4.57
N LEU A 170 11.85 13.01 -5.76
CA LEU A 170 13.07 12.23 -5.96
C LEU A 170 14.22 12.95 -5.26
N VAL A 171 14.78 12.33 -4.24
CA VAL A 171 15.85 12.93 -3.41
C VAL A 171 17.21 12.29 -3.66
N ASP A 172 17.25 11.08 -4.22
CA ASP A 172 18.48 10.39 -4.58
C ASP A 172 18.18 9.27 -5.58
N GLU A 173 19.21 8.80 -6.29
CA GLU A 173 19.16 7.59 -7.10
C GLU A 173 20.54 6.91 -7.19
N ASN A 174 20.52 5.61 -7.38
CA ASN A 174 21.71 4.83 -7.71
C ASN A 174 21.47 3.91 -8.92
N ALA A 175 22.36 2.97 -9.22
CA ALA A 175 22.21 2.07 -10.37
C ALA A 175 20.93 1.22 -10.32
N GLU A 176 20.42 0.90 -9.12
CA GLU A 176 19.32 -0.04 -8.91
C GLU A 176 18.01 0.63 -8.50
N ARG A 177 18.04 1.81 -7.85
CA ARG A 177 16.89 2.39 -7.16
C ARG A 177 16.75 3.88 -7.35
N TRP A 178 15.49 4.32 -7.26
CA TRP A 178 15.06 5.69 -6.99
C TRP A 178 14.67 5.80 -5.52
N PHE A 179 14.99 6.94 -4.90
CA PHE A 179 14.70 7.26 -3.50
C PHE A 179 13.79 8.47 -3.42
N PHE A 180 12.64 8.32 -2.74
CA PHE A 180 11.61 9.34 -2.67
C PHE A 180 11.36 9.78 -1.23
N SER A 181 11.28 11.10 -0.99
CA SER A 181 10.71 11.71 0.21
C SER A 181 9.29 12.19 -0.08
N PHE A 182 8.42 12.10 0.94
CA PHE A 182 7.04 12.61 0.91
C PHE A 182 6.81 13.70 1.97
N ASP A 183 7.86 14.35 2.49
CA ASP A 183 7.74 15.31 3.58
C ASP A 183 6.92 16.53 3.17
N ASP A 184 7.03 17.00 1.94
CA ASP A 184 6.23 18.12 1.41
C ASP A 184 4.76 17.74 1.31
N GLU A 185 4.47 16.55 0.83
CA GLU A 185 3.09 16.03 0.74
C GLU A 185 2.49 15.83 2.12
N LEU A 186 3.24 15.31 3.10
CA LEU A 186 2.79 15.19 4.48
C LEU A 186 2.46 16.55 5.09
N ARG A 187 3.27 17.58 4.82
CA ARG A 187 2.99 18.95 5.28
C ARG A 187 1.70 19.48 4.66
N ARG A 188 1.49 19.26 3.36
CA ARG A 188 0.28 19.66 2.64
C ARG A 188 -0.97 18.97 3.20
N LEU A 189 -0.90 17.64 3.39
CA LEU A 189 -2.01 16.86 3.94
C LEU A 189 -2.36 17.27 5.37
N LYS A 190 -1.36 17.50 6.24
CA LYS A 190 -1.58 17.99 7.61
C LYS A 190 -2.27 19.35 7.64
N ALA A 191 -1.90 20.26 6.76
CA ALA A 191 -2.55 21.57 6.66
C ALA A 191 -4.04 21.44 6.26
N SER A 192 -4.38 20.51 5.36
CA SER A 192 -5.78 20.27 4.94
C SER A 192 -6.65 19.54 5.96
N ILE A 193 -6.07 18.82 6.92
CA ILE A 193 -6.82 18.14 8.00
C ILE A 193 -7.18 19.15 9.12
N ASN A 194 -6.36 20.19 9.29
CA ASN A 194 -6.52 21.20 10.36
C ASN A 194 -7.33 22.45 9.91
N SER A 195 -7.75 22.49 8.67
CA SER A 195 -8.60 23.54 8.07
C SER A 195 -10.06 23.12 8.01
#